data_8ffded85e4a8dbea3348d7a27800afed
#
_entry.id   8ffded85e4a8dbea3348d7a27800afed
#
_cell.length_a   1.000
_cell.length_b   1.000
_cell.length_c   1.000
_cell.angle_alpha   90.00
_cell.angle_beta   90.00
_cell.angle_gamma   90.00
#
_symmetry.space_group_name_H-M   'P 1'
#
loop_
_entity.id
_entity.type
_entity.pdbx_description
1 polymer ?
#
loop_
_entity_poly.entity_id
_entity_poly.type
_entity_poly.pdbx_seq_one_letter_code
_entity_poly.pdbx_strand_id
1 'polypeptide(L)'
;MPGFIKLYVRYVDAVNRLVGRCVLYIIFVMMGILLYSAFSRYFLDSPVIWGVEMAQFCMVAYYILGGGFALLVNAHVRLDVFYARWNWRNQAKADVCTSVFLIVYLGFLLYGCLSSTWYSIEFSQHNNTAWAPPLAPIKIIMGTGI
;
A
#
# COMPACT_ATOMS: atom_id res chain seq x y z
N MET A 1 -26.13 9.50 -15.24
CA MET A 1 -25.24 9.85 -14.11
C MET A 1 -24.81 11.30 -14.29
N PRO A 2 -24.91 12.15 -13.24
CA PRO A 2 -24.55 13.56 -13.32
C PRO A 2 -23.07 13.70 -13.72
N GLY A 3 -22.75 14.68 -14.58
CA GLY A 3 -21.41 14.86 -15.16
C GLY A 3 -20.30 15.04 -14.12
N PHE A 4 -20.63 15.54 -12.94
CA PHE A 4 -19.71 15.72 -11.82
C PHE A 4 -19.15 14.38 -11.31
N ILE A 5 -19.97 13.34 -11.21
CA ILE A 5 -19.53 12.00 -10.76
C ILE A 5 -18.55 11.40 -11.78
N LYS A 6 -18.81 11.57 -13.08
CA LYS A 6 -17.90 11.08 -14.13
C LYS A 6 -16.55 11.79 -14.10
N LEU A 7 -16.55 13.10 -13.82
CA LEU A 7 -15.32 13.87 -13.71
C LEU A 7 -14.50 13.47 -12.49
N TYR A 8 -15.16 13.26 -11.35
CA TYR A 8 -14.53 12.79 -10.12
C TYR A 8 -13.88 11.42 -10.31
N VAL A 9 -14.63 10.44 -10.83
CA VAL A 9 -14.12 9.09 -11.11
C VAL A 9 -12.92 9.15 -12.06
N ARG A 10 -13.01 9.93 -13.14
CA ARG A 10 -11.90 10.08 -14.10
C ARG A 10 -10.65 10.67 -13.48
N TYR A 11 -10.81 11.62 -12.55
CA TYR A 11 -9.68 12.22 -11.84
C TYR A 11 -9.02 11.22 -10.89
N VAL A 12 -9.82 10.51 -10.09
CA VAL A 12 -9.34 9.47 -9.18
C VAL A 12 -8.62 8.36 -9.96
N ASP A 13 -9.19 7.91 -11.07
CA ASP A 13 -8.57 6.90 -11.93
C ASP A 13 -7.23 7.38 -12.52
N ALA A 14 -7.14 8.64 -12.93
CA ALA A 14 -5.91 9.22 -13.47
C ALA A 14 -4.80 9.29 -12.41
N VAL A 15 -5.15 9.76 -11.21
CA VAL A 15 -4.22 9.81 -10.06
C VAL A 15 -3.75 8.39 -9.70
N ASN A 16 -4.68 7.45 -9.60
CA ASN A 16 -4.36 6.07 -9.23
C ASN A 16 -3.48 5.37 -10.29
N ARG A 17 -3.68 5.64 -11.58
CA ARG A 17 -2.79 5.15 -12.65
C ARG A 17 -1.39 5.77 -12.58
N LEU A 18 -1.30 7.06 -12.24
CA LEU A 18 -0.01 7.73 -12.06
C LEU A 18 0.75 7.12 -10.88
N VAL A 19 0.06 6.99 -9.74
CA VAL A 19 0.60 6.34 -8.53
C VAL A 19 1.02 4.91 -8.83
N GLY A 20 0.18 4.12 -9.50
CA GLY A 20 0.51 2.73 -9.87
C GLY A 20 1.74 2.62 -10.75
N ARG A 21 1.95 3.56 -11.68
CA ARG A 21 3.16 3.61 -12.50
C ARG A 21 4.40 3.95 -11.67
N CYS A 22 4.30 4.90 -10.74
CA CYS A 22 5.39 5.21 -9.81
C CYS A 22 5.74 4.03 -8.91
N VAL A 23 4.73 3.32 -8.43
CA VAL A 23 4.89 2.14 -7.56
C VAL A 23 5.67 1.01 -8.25
N LEU A 24 5.52 0.84 -9.57
CA LEU A 24 6.31 -0.13 -10.32
C LEU A 24 7.83 0.17 -10.24
N TYR A 25 8.22 1.44 -10.25
CA TYR A 25 9.63 1.82 -10.11
C TYR A 25 10.16 1.60 -8.69
N ILE A 26 9.32 1.63 -7.67
CA ILE A 26 9.71 1.37 -6.27
C ILE A 26 10.30 -0.04 -6.12
N ILE A 27 9.77 -1.03 -6.86
CA ILE A 27 10.34 -2.39 -6.87
C ILE A 27 11.81 -2.38 -7.32
N PHE A 28 12.12 -1.66 -8.40
CA PHE A 28 13.50 -1.59 -8.90
C PHE A 28 14.42 -0.89 -7.90
N VAL A 29 13.94 0.17 -7.25
CA VAL A 29 14.69 0.86 -6.18
C VAL A 29 14.94 -0.09 -5.01
N MET A 30 13.92 -0.81 -4.56
CA MET A 30 14.04 -1.79 -3.47
C MET A 30 15.04 -2.89 -3.83
N MET A 31 14.96 -3.42 -5.06
CA MET A 31 15.90 -4.42 -5.54
C MET A 31 17.35 -3.88 -5.56
N GLY A 32 17.55 -2.65 -6.03
CA GLY A 32 18.85 -1.99 -6.02
C GLY A 32 19.43 -1.83 -4.61
N ILE A 33 18.60 -1.41 -3.64
CA ILE A 33 19.02 -1.26 -2.24
C ILE A 33 19.42 -2.61 -1.65
N LEU A 34 18.63 -3.66 -1.89
CA LEU A 34 18.93 -5.00 -1.37
C LEU A 34 20.19 -5.59 -2.01
N LEU A 35 20.37 -5.44 -3.32
CA LEU A 35 21.58 -5.89 -4.02
C LEU A 35 22.81 -5.15 -3.51
N TYR A 36 22.71 -3.82 -3.35
CA TYR A 36 23.80 -3.02 -2.79
C TYR A 36 24.14 -3.46 -1.37
N SER A 37 23.15 -3.68 -0.53
CA SER A 37 23.34 -4.16 0.84
C SER A 37 23.98 -5.54 0.89
N ALA A 38 23.54 -6.46 0.01
CA ALA A 38 24.12 -7.80 -0.10
C ALA A 38 25.58 -7.76 -0.58
N PHE A 39 25.86 -6.94 -1.61
CA PHE A 39 27.20 -6.76 -2.16
C PHE A 39 28.16 -6.16 -1.12
N SER A 40 27.74 -5.10 -0.44
CA SER A 40 28.50 -4.46 0.63
C SER A 40 28.85 -5.42 1.77
N ARG A 41 27.88 -6.25 2.15
CA ARG A 41 28.09 -7.26 3.20
C ARG A 41 29.08 -8.34 2.78
N TYR A 42 28.99 -8.81 1.51
CA TYR A 42 29.77 -9.94 1.04
C TYR A 42 31.19 -9.56 0.59
N PHE A 43 31.36 -8.42 -0.07
CA PHE A 43 32.65 -8.00 -0.62
C PHE A 43 33.43 -7.00 0.24
N LEU A 44 32.71 -6.15 0.98
CA LEU A 44 33.34 -5.08 1.78
C LEU A 44 33.35 -5.40 3.27
N ASP A 45 32.77 -6.52 3.67
CA ASP A 45 32.60 -6.95 5.07
C ASP A 45 32.02 -5.85 5.97
N SER A 46 31.27 -4.93 5.35
CA SER A 46 30.66 -3.75 5.98
C SER A 46 29.14 -3.81 5.81
N PRO A 47 28.40 -4.24 6.84
CA PRO A 47 26.94 -4.32 6.74
C PRO A 47 26.31 -2.93 6.68
N VAL A 48 25.45 -2.72 5.68
CA VAL A 48 24.68 -1.49 5.50
C VAL A 48 23.48 -1.51 6.44
N ILE A 49 23.56 -0.79 7.54
CA ILE A 49 22.55 -0.82 8.64
C ILE A 49 21.18 -0.31 8.12
N TRP A 50 21.17 0.73 7.31
CA TRP A 50 19.94 1.35 6.79
C TRP A 50 19.28 0.58 5.64
N GLY A 51 20.00 -0.32 4.97
CA GLY A 51 19.52 -0.97 3.73
C GLY A 51 18.25 -1.80 3.92
N VAL A 52 18.19 -2.58 5.00
CA VAL A 52 17.04 -3.42 5.31
C VAL A 52 15.80 -2.58 5.66
N GLU A 53 15.98 -1.51 6.42
CA GLU A 53 14.87 -0.65 6.84
C GLU A 53 14.30 0.16 5.68
N MET A 54 15.17 0.69 4.81
CA MET A 54 14.72 1.36 3.58
C MET A 54 13.98 0.41 2.66
N ALA A 55 14.44 -0.84 2.53
CA ALA A 55 13.71 -1.86 1.77
C ALA A 55 12.33 -2.15 2.37
N GLN A 56 12.21 -2.22 3.69
CA GLN A 56 10.92 -2.39 4.38
C GLN A 56 9.99 -1.20 4.13
N PHE A 57 10.49 0.03 4.15
CA PHE A 57 9.70 1.22 3.86
C PHE A 57 9.22 1.24 2.41
N CYS A 58 10.09 0.89 1.46
CA CYS A 58 9.71 0.73 0.06
C CYS A 58 8.65 -0.37 -0.12
N MET A 59 8.79 -1.48 0.60
CA MET A 59 7.83 -2.58 0.57
C MET A 59 6.45 -2.16 1.08
N VAL A 60 6.38 -1.46 2.20
CA VAL A 60 5.12 -0.94 2.75
C VAL A 60 4.47 0.04 1.76
N ALA A 61 5.23 1.00 1.23
CA ALA A 61 4.74 1.94 0.23
C ALA A 61 4.23 1.21 -1.02
N TYR A 62 4.98 0.23 -1.52
CA TYR A 62 4.60 -0.58 -2.66
C TYR A 62 3.26 -1.30 -2.45
N TYR A 63 3.08 -1.99 -1.32
CA TYR A 63 1.85 -2.75 -1.08
C TYR A 63 0.63 -1.86 -0.89
N ILE A 64 0.77 -0.78 -0.16
CA ILE A 64 -0.36 0.10 0.16
C ILE A 64 -0.78 0.90 -1.09
N LEU A 65 0.16 1.57 -1.75
CA LEU A 65 -0.14 2.34 -2.95
C LEU A 65 -0.50 1.45 -4.14
N GLY A 66 0.12 0.27 -4.25
CA GLY A 66 -0.17 -0.72 -5.28
C GLY A 66 -1.54 -1.38 -5.11
N GLY A 67 -2.04 -1.49 -3.88
CA GLY A 67 -3.37 -2.06 -3.59
C GLY A 67 -4.49 -1.31 -4.30
N GLY A 68 -4.48 0.03 -4.25
CA GLY A 68 -5.44 0.87 -4.95
C GLY A 68 -5.39 0.69 -6.49
N PHE A 69 -4.18 0.58 -7.04
CA PHE A 69 -4.02 0.30 -8.48
C PHE A 69 -4.49 -1.11 -8.86
N ALA A 70 -4.24 -2.11 -8.02
CA ALA A 70 -4.70 -3.48 -8.25
C ALA A 70 -6.23 -3.58 -8.29
N LEU A 71 -6.94 -2.81 -7.46
CA LEU A 71 -8.40 -2.70 -7.51
C LEU A 71 -8.87 -2.09 -8.83
N LEU A 72 -8.21 -1.06 -9.31
CA LEU A 72 -8.57 -0.36 -10.54
C LEU A 72 -8.41 -1.24 -11.78
N VAL A 73 -7.36 -2.09 -11.80
CA VAL A 73 -7.08 -3.02 -12.92
C VAL A 73 -7.87 -4.33 -12.80
N ASN A 74 -8.75 -4.47 -11.79
CA ASN A 74 -9.44 -5.73 -11.46
C ASN A 74 -8.50 -6.92 -11.25
N ALA A 75 -7.25 -6.64 -10.86
CA ALA A 75 -6.26 -7.67 -10.56
C ALA A 75 -6.41 -8.25 -9.14
N HIS A 76 -7.45 -7.87 -8.42
CA HIS A 76 -7.75 -8.46 -7.13
C HIS A 76 -8.13 -9.93 -7.32
N VAL A 77 -7.48 -10.79 -6.58
CA VAL A 77 -7.76 -12.24 -6.61
C VAL A 77 -9.20 -12.45 -6.13
N ARG A 78 -10.10 -12.70 -7.08
CA ARG A 78 -11.45 -13.19 -6.79
C ARG A 78 -11.37 -14.70 -6.70
N LEU A 79 -12.06 -15.28 -5.74
CA LEU A 79 -12.22 -16.73 -5.66
C LEU A 79 -13.20 -17.18 -6.76
N ASP A 80 -12.78 -17.03 -8.02
CA ASP A 80 -13.62 -17.28 -9.21
C ASP A 80 -14.16 -18.69 -9.28
N VAL A 81 -13.49 -19.66 -8.64
CA VAL A 81 -13.88 -21.06 -8.61
C VAL A 81 -15.25 -21.28 -7.95
N PHE A 82 -15.53 -20.57 -6.85
CA PHE A 82 -16.83 -20.65 -6.17
C PHE A 82 -17.83 -19.65 -6.79
N TYR A 83 -17.34 -18.50 -7.23
CA TYR A 83 -18.14 -17.43 -7.81
C TYR A 83 -18.78 -17.85 -9.14
N ALA A 84 -18.05 -18.55 -10.01
CA ALA A 84 -18.55 -19.03 -11.30
C ALA A 84 -19.68 -20.08 -11.19
N ARG A 85 -19.82 -20.74 -10.04
CA ARG A 85 -20.89 -21.74 -9.79
C ARG A 85 -22.17 -21.13 -9.21
N TRP A 86 -22.14 -19.87 -8.83
CA TRP A 86 -23.28 -19.23 -8.19
C TRP A 86 -24.20 -18.58 -9.21
N ASN A 87 -25.51 -18.59 -8.90
CA ASN A 87 -26.51 -17.90 -9.68
C ASN A 87 -26.30 -16.38 -9.56
N TRP A 88 -26.56 -15.62 -10.62
CA TRP A 88 -26.44 -14.16 -10.72
C TRP A 88 -26.90 -13.39 -9.45
N ARG A 89 -28.03 -13.80 -8.87
CA ARG A 89 -28.57 -13.16 -7.66
C ARG A 89 -27.68 -13.37 -6.43
N ASN A 90 -27.04 -14.53 -6.31
CA ASN A 90 -26.15 -14.86 -5.20
C ASN A 90 -24.79 -14.17 -5.36
N GLN A 91 -24.31 -14.03 -6.59
CA GLN A 91 -23.13 -13.25 -6.90
C GLN A 91 -23.30 -11.79 -6.46
N ALA A 92 -24.42 -11.15 -6.85
CA ALA A 92 -24.71 -9.77 -6.46
C ALA A 92 -24.78 -9.59 -4.93
N LYS A 93 -25.36 -10.53 -4.20
CA LYS A 93 -25.41 -10.49 -2.72
C LYS A 93 -24.02 -10.62 -2.10
N ALA A 94 -23.21 -11.52 -2.62
CA ALA A 94 -21.84 -11.71 -2.16
C ALA A 94 -21.00 -10.46 -2.41
N ASP A 95 -21.12 -9.82 -3.58
CA ASP A 95 -20.41 -8.60 -3.91
C ASP A 95 -20.76 -7.45 -2.97
N VAL A 96 -22.05 -7.26 -2.68
CA VAL A 96 -22.51 -6.25 -1.73
C VAL A 96 -21.98 -6.54 -0.33
N CYS A 97 -22.09 -7.78 0.13
CA CYS A 97 -21.62 -8.17 1.46
C CYS A 97 -20.11 -7.94 1.59
N THR A 98 -19.32 -8.39 0.60
CA THR A 98 -17.87 -8.21 0.59
C THR A 98 -17.49 -6.73 0.53
N SER A 99 -18.20 -5.92 -0.25
CA SER A 99 -17.95 -4.47 -0.34
C SER A 99 -18.19 -3.77 1.00
N VAL A 100 -19.25 -4.14 1.73
CA VAL A 100 -19.53 -3.58 3.05
C VAL A 100 -18.42 -3.92 4.04
N PHE A 101 -17.99 -5.20 4.08
CA PHE A 101 -16.88 -5.62 4.94
C PHE A 101 -15.59 -4.89 4.59
N LEU A 102 -15.31 -4.72 3.31
CA LEU A 102 -14.12 -4.00 2.84
C LEU A 102 -14.14 -2.53 3.27
N ILE A 103 -15.28 -1.85 3.13
CA ILE A 103 -15.43 -0.45 3.56
C ILE A 103 -15.25 -0.32 5.07
N VAL A 104 -15.84 -1.21 5.85
CA VAL A 104 -15.69 -1.22 7.31
C VAL A 104 -14.23 -1.48 7.71
N TYR A 105 -13.59 -2.44 7.08
CA TYR A 105 -12.17 -2.76 7.30
C TYR A 105 -11.25 -1.57 6.98
N LEU A 106 -11.45 -0.94 5.82
CA LEU A 106 -10.69 0.26 5.43
C LEU A 106 -10.94 1.42 6.39
N GLY A 107 -12.16 1.60 6.87
CA GLY A 107 -12.50 2.61 7.87
C GLY A 107 -11.72 2.42 9.18
N PHE A 108 -11.66 1.19 9.69
CA PHE A 108 -10.87 0.88 10.88
C PHE A 108 -9.37 1.06 10.65
N LEU A 109 -8.86 0.64 9.49
CA LEU A 109 -7.46 0.86 9.13
C LEU A 109 -7.11 2.34 9.05
N LEU A 110 -7.95 3.14 8.40
CA LEU A 110 -7.75 4.58 8.28
C LEU A 110 -7.75 5.25 9.66
N TYR A 111 -8.71 4.91 10.51
CA TYR A 111 -8.77 5.44 11.86
C TYR A 111 -7.52 5.08 12.67
N GLY A 112 -7.11 3.82 12.64
CA GLY A 112 -5.89 3.35 13.32
C GLY A 112 -4.62 4.01 12.78
N CYS A 113 -4.54 4.19 11.45
CA CYS A 113 -3.42 4.86 10.81
C CYS A 113 -3.33 6.33 11.19
N LEU A 114 -4.45 7.07 11.18
CA LEU A 114 -4.48 8.49 11.57
C LEU A 114 -4.10 8.66 13.05
N SER A 115 -4.69 7.86 13.94
CA SER A 115 -4.36 7.88 15.37
C SER A 115 -2.88 7.57 15.63
N SER A 116 -2.34 6.53 14.97
CA SER A 116 -0.94 6.14 15.08
C SER A 116 0.01 7.19 14.49
N THR A 117 -0.38 7.85 13.40
CA THR A 117 0.42 8.91 12.77
C THR A 117 0.49 10.13 13.69
N TRP A 118 -0.66 10.55 14.22
CA TRP A 118 -0.71 11.66 15.18
C TRP A 118 0.21 11.42 16.38
N TYR A 119 0.06 10.24 17.00
CA TYR A 119 0.91 9.84 18.12
C TYR A 119 2.40 9.82 17.75
N SER A 120 2.74 9.36 16.55
CA SER A 120 4.13 9.29 16.09
C SER A 120 4.74 10.67 15.84
N ILE A 121 3.93 11.66 15.43
CA ILE A 121 4.37 13.04 15.23
C ILE A 121 4.57 13.72 16.60
N GLU A 122 3.60 13.57 17.49
CA GLU A 122 3.62 14.20 18.81
C GLU A 122 4.80 13.73 19.68
N PHE A 123 5.07 12.42 19.66
CA PHE A 123 6.15 11.80 20.45
C PHE A 123 7.45 11.59 19.67
N SER A 124 7.56 12.12 18.42
CA SER A 124 8.75 11.97 17.57
C SER A 124 9.30 10.55 17.56
N GLN A 125 8.42 9.57 17.32
CA GLN A 125 8.79 8.15 17.40
C GLN A 125 9.84 7.79 16.35
N HIS A 126 10.92 7.17 16.83
CA HIS A 126 11.95 6.55 16.01
C HIS A 126 11.85 5.02 16.08
N ASN A 127 12.33 4.35 15.06
CA ASN A 127 12.44 2.89 15.09
C ASN A 127 13.52 2.48 16.11
N ASN A 128 13.30 1.40 16.86
CA ASN A 128 14.24 0.88 17.86
C ASN A 128 15.37 0.07 17.19
N THR A 129 15.95 0.59 16.13
CA THR A 129 17.03 -0.03 15.36
C THR A 129 18.28 0.84 15.40
N ALA A 130 19.42 0.31 14.98
CA ALA A 130 20.69 1.02 15.00
C ALA A 130 20.70 2.32 14.15
N TRP A 131 19.85 2.41 13.11
CA TRP A 131 19.69 3.60 12.28
C TRP A 131 18.63 4.56 12.81
N ALA A 132 17.66 4.07 13.61
CA ALA A 132 16.59 4.85 14.24
C ALA A 132 15.87 5.84 13.31
N PRO A 133 15.34 5.43 12.14
CA PRO A 133 14.66 6.34 11.23
C PRO A 133 13.35 6.84 11.86
N PRO A 134 12.90 8.08 11.50
CA PRO A 134 11.62 8.59 11.94
C PRO A 134 10.49 7.78 11.30
N LEU A 135 9.49 7.39 12.09
CA LEU A 135 8.35 6.57 11.64
C LEU A 135 7.23 7.41 11.00
N ALA A 136 7.27 8.74 11.19
CA ALA A 136 6.23 9.64 10.68
C ALA A 136 6.03 9.55 9.15
N PRO A 137 7.07 9.61 8.29
CA PRO A 137 6.87 9.63 6.84
C PRO A 137 6.21 8.37 6.30
N ILE A 138 6.57 7.19 6.82
CA ILE A 138 5.96 5.94 6.34
C ILE A 138 4.50 5.83 6.77
N LYS A 139 4.16 6.30 7.98
CA LYS A 139 2.77 6.32 8.46
C LYS A 139 1.90 7.28 7.65
N ILE A 140 2.45 8.42 7.21
CA ILE A 140 1.75 9.34 6.31
C ILE A 140 1.48 8.68 4.96
N ILE A 141 2.46 7.98 4.38
CA ILE A 141 2.29 7.24 3.13
C ILE A 141 1.22 6.16 3.30
N MET A 142 1.20 5.46 4.42
CA MET A 142 0.14 4.49 4.74
C MET A 142 -1.24 5.13 4.76
N GLY A 143 -1.39 6.27 5.45
CA GLY A 143 -2.67 6.97 5.53
C GLY A 143 -3.17 7.55 4.20
N THR A 144 -2.27 7.92 3.30
CA THR A 144 -2.64 8.42 1.97
C THR A 144 -2.95 7.31 0.97
N GLY A 145 -2.48 6.09 1.21
CA GLY A 145 -2.71 4.93 0.34
C GLY A 145 -3.94 4.10 0.68
N ILE A 146 -4.56 4.30 1.86
CA ILE A 146 -5.81 3.67 2.30
C ILE A 146 -6.99 4.50 1.79
#